data_7b185ac9a43ea4f81e8f075943f17e03
#
_entry.id   7b185ac9a43ea4f81e8f075943f17e03
#
_cell.length_a   1.000
_cell.length_b   1.000
_cell.length_c   1.000
_cell.angle_alpha   90.00
_cell.angle_beta   90.00
_cell.angle_gamma   90.00
#
_symmetry.space_group_name_H-M   'P 1'
#
loop_
_entity.id
_entity.type
_entity.pdbx_description
1 polymer ?
#
loop_
_entity_poly.entity_id
_entity_poly.type
_entity_poly.pdbx_seq_one_letter_code
_entity_poly.pdbx_strand_id
1 'polypeptide(L)'
;QLSSEINSKAVYPSDGPPYAPFYSWAVLTGKAFVSPLKLLVHEDVGLMISYRGALILYQSIEIPINCEKSPCETCREPCKSACPVDAFKVSSYDSSACKSYLSIETGQHMCSENGCHVRTSCPLSATNGRHPEQTKFHMKAFLKK
;
A
#
# COMPACT_ATOMS: atom_id res chain seq x y z
N GLN A 1 -4.01 -10.14 -22.17
CA GLN A 1 -4.46 -9.34 -23.32
C GLN A 1 -3.54 -8.14 -23.54
N LEU A 2 -3.39 -7.19 -22.59
CA LEU A 2 -2.48 -6.05 -22.74
C LEU A 2 -1.02 -6.45 -23.00
N SER A 3 -0.50 -7.50 -22.34
CA SER A 3 0.90 -7.92 -22.51
C SER A 3 1.20 -8.43 -23.91
N SER A 4 0.24 -9.06 -24.58
CA SER A 4 0.39 -9.51 -25.97
C SER A 4 0.28 -8.35 -26.97
N GLU A 5 -0.56 -7.35 -26.70
CA GLU A 5 -0.75 -6.18 -27.57
C GLU A 5 0.50 -5.27 -27.62
N ILE A 6 1.25 -5.16 -26.51
CA ILE A 6 2.43 -4.27 -26.39
C ILE A 6 3.75 -5.06 -26.33
N ASN A 7 3.76 -6.32 -26.72
CA ASN A 7 4.94 -7.19 -26.68
C ASN A 7 5.70 -7.08 -25.35
N SER A 8 5.06 -7.52 -24.28
CA SER A 8 5.59 -7.42 -22.92
C SER A 8 5.33 -8.69 -22.13
N LYS A 9 6.03 -8.87 -21.01
CA LYS A 9 5.78 -9.92 -20.04
C LYS A 9 5.03 -9.36 -18.82
N ALA A 10 3.86 -9.88 -18.51
CA ALA A 10 3.16 -9.57 -17.27
C ALA A 10 3.82 -10.30 -16.08
N VAL A 11 3.95 -9.59 -14.95
CA VAL A 11 4.47 -10.10 -13.68
C VAL A 11 3.54 -9.68 -12.57
N TYR A 12 3.25 -10.59 -11.64
CA TYR A 12 2.35 -10.34 -10.53
C TYR A 12 3.07 -10.50 -9.18
N PRO A 13 2.62 -9.81 -8.11
CA PRO A 13 3.20 -9.95 -6.77
C PRO A 13 3.13 -11.36 -6.20
N SER A 14 2.25 -12.21 -6.73
CA SER A 14 2.08 -13.61 -6.35
C SER A 14 3.00 -14.57 -7.11
N ASP A 15 3.68 -14.12 -8.16
CA ASP A 15 4.54 -14.96 -8.98
C ASP A 15 5.87 -15.20 -8.24
N GLY A 16 6.04 -16.38 -7.71
CA GLY A 16 7.30 -16.71 -7.01
C GLY A 16 7.19 -17.93 -6.13
N PRO A 17 8.23 -18.32 -5.39
CA PRO A 17 9.56 -17.71 -5.28
C PRO A 17 10.45 -17.91 -6.54
N PRO A 18 11.40 -17.00 -6.84
CA PRO A 18 11.63 -15.70 -6.16
C PRO A 18 10.58 -14.65 -6.55
N TYR A 19 10.15 -13.84 -5.57
CA TYR A 19 9.16 -12.79 -5.80
C TYR A 19 9.79 -11.54 -6.42
N ALA A 20 9.09 -10.94 -7.36
CA ALA A 20 9.52 -9.69 -7.97
C ALA A 20 9.49 -8.52 -6.96
N PRO A 21 10.49 -7.59 -7.01
CA PRO A 21 10.66 -6.56 -6.00
C PRO A 21 9.73 -5.35 -6.23
N PHE A 22 8.42 -5.56 -6.21
CA PHE A 22 7.40 -4.54 -6.47
C PHE A 22 7.55 -3.29 -5.60
N TYR A 23 7.99 -3.46 -4.35
CA TYR A 23 8.22 -2.33 -3.44
C TYR A 23 9.32 -1.41 -3.99
N SER A 24 10.46 -1.97 -4.37
CA SER A 24 11.58 -1.21 -4.93
C SER A 24 11.22 -0.58 -6.27
N TRP A 25 10.52 -1.33 -7.14
CA TRP A 25 10.05 -0.80 -8.40
C TRP A 25 9.10 0.39 -8.23
N ALA A 26 8.19 0.32 -7.26
CA ALA A 26 7.31 1.42 -6.94
C ALA A 26 8.08 2.70 -6.55
N VAL A 27 9.10 2.57 -5.70
CA VAL A 27 9.94 3.71 -5.30
C VAL A 27 10.72 4.28 -6.49
N LEU A 28 11.24 3.41 -7.36
CA LEU A 28 11.98 3.84 -8.57
C LEU A 28 11.11 4.62 -9.57
N THR A 29 9.79 4.53 -9.50
CA THR A 29 8.91 5.36 -10.35
C THR A 29 8.98 6.85 -10.02
N GLY A 30 9.51 7.24 -8.87
CA GLY A 30 9.45 8.61 -8.35
C GLY A 30 8.05 9.07 -7.93
N LYS A 31 7.02 8.21 -8.04
CA LYS A 31 5.61 8.47 -7.70
C LYS A 31 5.19 7.86 -6.36
N ALA A 32 5.96 6.90 -5.88
CA ALA A 32 5.75 6.29 -4.58
C ALA A 32 7.00 6.42 -3.71
N PHE A 33 6.78 6.63 -2.43
CA PHE A 33 7.81 6.91 -1.44
C PHE A 33 7.67 5.97 -0.25
N VAL A 34 8.72 5.90 0.57
CA VAL A 34 8.69 5.15 1.82
C VAL A 34 8.14 6.04 2.93
N SER A 35 6.99 5.68 3.50
CA SER A 35 6.43 6.40 4.64
C SER A 35 7.22 6.14 5.94
N PRO A 36 7.01 6.94 7.00
CA PRO A 36 7.62 6.70 8.31
C PRO A 36 7.34 5.31 8.90
N LEU A 37 6.24 4.68 8.49
CA LEU A 37 5.84 3.32 8.90
C LEU A 37 6.33 2.22 7.95
N LYS A 38 7.25 2.55 7.03
CA LYS A 38 7.76 1.63 6.00
C LYS A 38 6.70 1.10 5.03
N LEU A 39 5.52 1.69 4.99
CA LEU A 39 4.52 1.47 3.96
C LEU A 39 4.83 2.34 2.75
N LEU A 40 4.44 1.88 1.55
CA LEU A 40 4.45 2.74 0.38
C LEU A 40 3.39 3.83 0.52
N VAL A 41 3.77 5.07 0.21
CA VAL A 41 2.87 6.22 0.09
C VAL A 41 3.00 6.79 -1.32
N HIS A 42 1.89 6.97 -2.01
CA HIS A 42 1.83 7.53 -3.36
C HIS A 42 1.45 9.02 -3.30
N GLU A 43 1.95 9.81 -4.21
CA GLU A 43 1.71 11.26 -4.26
C GLU A 43 0.21 11.61 -4.34
N ASP A 44 -0.60 10.83 -5.05
CA ASP A 44 -2.04 11.10 -5.23
C ASP A 44 -2.94 10.34 -4.25
N VAL A 45 -2.64 9.08 -3.98
CA VAL A 45 -3.56 8.18 -3.25
C VAL A 45 -3.06 7.79 -1.85
N GLY A 46 -1.97 8.38 -1.42
CA GLY A 46 -1.41 8.18 -0.09
C GLY A 46 -1.09 6.71 0.22
N LEU A 47 -1.44 6.27 1.42
CA LEU A 47 -1.23 4.90 1.88
C LEU A 47 -2.22 3.87 1.29
N MET A 48 -3.14 4.29 0.42
CA MET A 48 -4.10 3.39 -0.24
C MET A 48 -3.55 2.75 -1.52
N ILE A 49 -2.32 3.04 -1.89
CA ILE A 49 -1.67 2.45 -3.06
C ILE A 49 -1.54 0.92 -2.93
N SER A 50 -1.74 0.22 -4.03
CA SER A 50 -1.50 -1.22 -4.13
C SER A 50 -1.17 -1.59 -5.57
N TYR A 51 0.05 -2.01 -5.81
CA TYR A 51 0.48 -2.51 -7.12
C TYR A 51 0.00 -3.94 -7.31
N ARG A 52 -0.67 -4.21 -8.43
CA ARG A 52 -1.30 -5.50 -8.73
C ARG A 52 -0.58 -6.30 -9.82
N GLY A 53 0.27 -5.64 -10.57
CA GLY A 53 1.05 -6.24 -11.62
C GLY A 53 2.03 -5.23 -12.19
N ALA A 54 2.96 -5.72 -13.00
CA ALA A 54 3.88 -4.95 -13.80
C ALA A 54 3.97 -5.54 -15.20
N LEU A 55 4.29 -4.71 -16.18
CA LEU A 55 4.61 -5.14 -17.54
C LEU A 55 6.10 -4.88 -17.79
N ILE A 56 6.83 -5.96 -18.07
CA ILE A 56 8.23 -5.88 -18.46
C ILE A 56 8.28 -5.75 -19.98
N LEU A 57 8.75 -4.61 -20.46
CA LEU A 57 8.91 -4.34 -21.88
C LEU A 57 10.22 -4.92 -22.40
N TYR A 58 10.23 -5.46 -23.62
CA TYR A 58 11.45 -5.93 -24.28
C TYR A 58 12.24 -4.82 -24.96
N GLN A 59 11.71 -3.62 -24.98
CA GLN A 59 12.37 -2.42 -25.49
C GLN A 59 12.50 -1.36 -24.39
N SER A 60 13.60 -0.62 -24.42
CA SER A 60 13.77 0.52 -23.52
C SER A 60 12.88 1.68 -23.99
N ILE A 61 12.23 2.33 -23.03
CA ILE A 61 11.50 3.57 -23.26
C ILE A 61 12.07 4.65 -22.35
N GLU A 62 12.24 5.86 -22.91
CA GLU A 62 12.62 7.01 -22.09
C GLU A 62 11.39 7.49 -21.30
N ILE A 63 11.51 7.50 -20.00
CA ILE A 63 10.49 8.00 -19.09
C ILE A 63 11.07 9.21 -18.37
N PRO A 64 10.42 10.40 -18.42
CA PRO A 64 10.88 11.54 -17.66
C PRO A 64 10.83 11.20 -16.16
N ILE A 65 11.99 11.29 -15.52
CA ILE A 65 12.10 11.06 -14.06
C ILE A 65 11.70 12.37 -13.38
N ASN A 66 10.52 12.41 -12.81
CA ASN A 66 10.11 13.49 -11.92
C ASN A 66 10.62 13.13 -10.51
N CYS A 67 11.69 13.80 -10.08
CA CYS A 67 12.17 13.70 -8.70
C CYS A 67 11.29 14.58 -7.80
N GLU A 68 10.11 14.12 -7.49
CA GLU A 68 9.25 14.81 -6.54
C GLU A 68 9.69 14.51 -5.10
N LYS A 69 9.41 15.45 -4.20
CA LYS A 69 9.68 15.26 -2.77
C LYS A 69 8.62 14.35 -2.16
N SER A 70 9.03 13.57 -1.17
CA SER A 70 8.08 12.73 -0.45
C SER A 70 6.97 13.57 0.18
N PRO A 71 5.70 13.22 0.01
CA PRO A 71 4.60 13.93 0.66
C PRO A 71 4.66 13.83 2.19
N CYS A 72 5.48 12.94 2.74
CA CYS A 72 5.68 12.83 4.18
C CYS A 72 6.61 13.90 4.76
N GLU A 73 7.43 14.59 3.94
CA GLU A 73 8.39 15.59 4.43
C GLU A 73 7.74 16.78 5.15
N THR A 74 6.55 17.19 4.71
CA THR A 74 5.80 18.30 5.29
C THR A 74 4.57 17.84 6.07
N CYS A 75 4.35 16.54 6.18
CA CYS A 75 3.19 15.96 6.84
C CYS A 75 3.37 15.89 8.36
N ARG A 76 2.28 16.12 9.11
CA ARG A 76 2.25 15.92 10.57
C ARG A 76 2.25 14.44 11.01
N GLU A 77 2.32 13.51 10.07
CA GLU A 77 2.42 12.06 10.25
C GLU A 77 1.36 11.42 11.17
N PRO A 78 0.06 11.74 11.01
CA PRO A 78 -1.00 11.19 11.88
C PRO A 78 -1.07 9.66 11.85
N CYS A 79 -0.54 9.04 10.81
CA CYS A 79 -0.48 7.59 10.69
C CYS A 79 0.35 6.91 11.79
N LYS A 80 1.33 7.60 12.40
CA LYS A 80 2.19 7.03 13.46
C LYS A 80 1.41 6.66 14.72
N SER A 81 0.37 7.41 15.06
CA SER A 81 -0.44 7.20 16.27
C SER A 81 -1.83 6.63 16.01
N ALA A 82 -2.15 6.32 14.74
CA ALA A 82 -3.49 5.92 14.36
C ALA A 82 -3.82 4.43 14.62
N CYS A 83 -2.82 3.58 14.87
CA CYS A 83 -3.06 2.16 15.11
C CYS A 83 -3.59 1.91 16.54
N PRO A 84 -4.79 1.35 16.74
CA PRO A 84 -5.35 1.13 18.08
C PRO A 84 -4.53 0.17 18.96
N VAL A 85 -3.72 -0.68 18.34
CA VAL A 85 -2.88 -1.69 19.03
C VAL A 85 -1.40 -1.48 18.78
N ASP A 86 -1.03 -0.31 18.25
CA ASP A 86 0.35 0.05 17.95
C ASP A 86 1.15 -1.07 17.23
N ALA A 87 0.51 -1.69 16.23
CA ALA A 87 1.10 -2.81 15.48
C ALA A 87 2.27 -2.41 14.58
N PHE A 88 2.40 -1.12 14.25
CA PHE A 88 3.51 -0.59 13.44
C PHE A 88 4.64 -0.11 14.34
N LYS A 89 5.65 -0.94 14.52
CA LYS A 89 6.88 -0.61 15.25
C LYS A 89 7.91 0.02 14.33
N VAL A 90 8.94 0.62 14.90
CA VAL A 90 10.01 1.31 14.13
C VAL A 90 10.68 0.40 13.10
N SER A 91 10.89 -0.88 13.45
CA SER A 91 11.60 -1.86 12.61
C SER A 91 10.76 -3.05 12.14
N SER A 92 9.51 -3.16 12.59
CA SER A 92 8.69 -4.34 12.32
C SER A 92 7.20 -4.03 12.30
N TYR A 93 6.43 -4.94 11.74
CA TYR A 93 4.97 -4.92 11.80
C TYR A 93 4.47 -6.15 12.57
N ASP A 94 3.79 -5.91 13.69
CA ASP A 94 3.16 -6.95 14.50
C ASP A 94 1.81 -7.35 13.90
N SER A 95 1.88 -8.28 12.95
CA SER A 95 0.69 -8.82 12.30
C SER A 95 -0.18 -9.63 13.25
N SER A 96 0.39 -10.22 14.31
CA SER A 96 -0.34 -11.00 15.31
C SER A 96 -1.23 -10.10 16.15
N ALA A 97 -0.67 -9.02 16.70
CA ALA A 97 -1.44 -8.02 17.46
C ALA A 97 -2.56 -7.42 16.61
N CYS A 98 -2.27 -7.09 15.34
CA CYS A 98 -3.28 -6.58 14.41
C CYS A 98 -4.41 -7.59 14.19
N LYS A 99 -4.09 -8.86 13.87
CA LYS A 99 -5.11 -9.91 13.62
C LYS A 99 -5.94 -10.20 14.87
N SER A 100 -5.31 -10.27 16.05
CA SER A 100 -6.01 -10.45 17.32
C SER A 100 -7.02 -9.33 17.57
N TYR A 101 -6.63 -8.09 17.29
CA TYR A 101 -7.54 -6.95 17.40
C TYR A 101 -8.71 -7.02 16.39
N LEU A 102 -8.43 -7.38 15.13
CA LEU A 102 -9.46 -7.53 14.10
C LEU A 102 -10.46 -8.66 14.40
N SER A 103 -10.11 -9.60 15.28
CA SER A 103 -10.98 -10.73 15.66
C SER A 103 -12.02 -10.39 16.72
N ILE A 104 -11.84 -9.29 17.45
CA ILE A 104 -12.80 -8.81 18.46
C ILE A 104 -13.79 -7.80 17.85
N GLU A 105 -14.97 -7.65 18.46
CA GLU A 105 -16.06 -6.79 17.96
C GLU A 105 -15.60 -5.35 17.69
N THR A 106 -14.88 -4.73 18.63
CA THR A 106 -14.35 -3.38 18.45
C THR A 106 -13.44 -3.27 17.23
N GLY A 107 -12.54 -4.23 17.02
CA GLY A 107 -11.63 -4.26 15.87
C GLY A 107 -12.33 -4.53 14.55
N GLN A 108 -13.39 -5.36 14.57
CA GLN A 108 -14.24 -5.58 13.40
C GLN A 108 -14.90 -4.29 12.97
N HIS A 109 -15.54 -3.58 13.88
CA HIS A 109 -16.19 -2.31 13.58
C HIS A 109 -15.18 -1.23 13.16
N MET A 110 -14.11 -1.04 13.95
CA MET A 110 -13.16 0.04 13.72
C MET A 110 -12.32 -0.16 12.44
N CYS A 111 -11.73 -1.33 12.26
CA CYS A 111 -10.76 -1.56 11.20
C CYS A 111 -11.24 -2.48 10.08
N SER A 112 -11.99 -3.58 10.39
CA SER A 112 -12.41 -4.49 9.33
C SER A 112 -13.45 -3.89 8.41
N GLU A 113 -14.38 -3.11 8.95
CA GLU A 113 -15.45 -2.47 8.18
C GLU A 113 -15.03 -1.13 7.58
N ASN A 114 -14.30 -0.31 8.34
CA ASN A 114 -13.94 1.05 7.97
C ASN A 114 -12.53 1.18 7.39
N GLY A 115 -11.75 0.10 7.41
CA GLY A 115 -10.39 0.05 6.91
C GLY A 115 -9.33 0.36 7.96
N CYS A 116 -8.09 0.03 7.63
CA CYS A 116 -6.96 0.25 8.53
C CYS A 116 -6.81 1.75 8.87
N HIS A 117 -6.94 2.10 10.15
CA HIS A 117 -6.84 3.48 10.63
C HIS A 117 -5.53 4.16 10.24
N VAL A 118 -4.41 3.43 10.23
CA VAL A 118 -3.13 3.95 9.76
C VAL A 118 -3.21 4.43 8.31
N ARG A 119 -3.89 3.67 7.44
CA ARG A 119 -4.03 4.04 6.03
C ARG A 119 -5.04 5.15 5.81
N THR A 120 -6.14 5.14 6.55
CA THR A 120 -7.19 6.17 6.44
C THR A 120 -6.80 7.50 7.06
N SER A 121 -5.90 7.51 8.07
CA SER A 121 -5.42 8.75 8.69
C SER A 121 -4.43 9.54 7.82
N CYS A 122 -3.90 8.93 6.75
CA CYS A 122 -3.06 9.66 5.80
C CYS A 122 -3.90 10.72 5.07
N PRO A 123 -3.50 12.02 5.11
CA PRO A 123 -4.27 13.08 4.47
C PRO A 123 -4.55 12.84 2.98
N LEU A 124 -3.57 12.29 2.25
CA LEU A 124 -3.75 11.93 0.83
C LEU A 124 -4.71 10.75 0.64
N SER A 125 -4.74 9.82 1.58
CA SER A 125 -5.68 8.69 1.54
C SER A 125 -7.12 9.13 1.78
N ALA A 126 -7.34 10.14 2.60
CA ALA A 126 -8.67 10.66 2.93
C ALA A 126 -9.37 11.26 1.70
N THR A 127 -8.62 11.83 0.76
CA THR A 127 -9.15 12.43 -0.48
C THR A 127 -9.36 11.43 -1.60
N ASN A 128 -8.90 10.19 -1.46
CA ASN A 128 -8.88 9.18 -2.52
C ASN A 128 -10.27 8.61 -2.89
N GLY A 129 -11.32 8.88 -2.12
CA GLY A 129 -12.68 8.40 -2.42
C GLY A 129 -12.82 6.88 -2.53
N ARG A 130 -11.99 6.11 -1.82
CA ARG A 130 -11.99 4.64 -1.90
C ARG A 130 -13.33 4.07 -1.43
N HIS A 131 -13.93 3.22 -2.26
CA HIS A 131 -15.22 2.61 -1.97
C HIS A 131 -15.16 1.73 -0.70
N PRO A 132 -16.12 1.86 0.26
CA PRO A 132 -16.11 1.09 1.51
C PRO A 132 -16.05 -0.43 1.31
N GLU A 133 -16.76 -0.97 0.32
CA GLU A 133 -16.75 -2.40 0.00
C GLU A 133 -15.35 -2.90 -0.42
N GLN A 134 -14.58 -2.10 -1.15
CA GLN A 134 -13.21 -2.42 -1.50
C GLN A 134 -12.32 -2.50 -0.24
N THR A 135 -12.53 -1.60 0.69
CA THR A 135 -11.82 -1.58 1.98
C THR A 135 -12.13 -2.84 2.80
N LYS A 136 -13.41 -3.19 2.96
CA LYS A 136 -13.84 -4.42 3.62
C LYS A 136 -13.26 -5.67 2.96
N PHE A 137 -13.27 -5.72 1.64
CA PHE A 137 -12.68 -6.84 0.89
C PHE A 137 -11.20 -7.05 1.23
N HIS A 138 -10.41 -5.98 1.26
CA HIS A 138 -8.99 -6.07 1.57
C HIS A 138 -8.72 -6.48 3.02
N MET A 139 -9.49 -5.97 3.97
CA MET A 139 -9.35 -6.34 5.38
C MET A 139 -9.72 -7.81 5.62
N LYS A 140 -10.79 -8.29 5.01
CA LYS A 140 -11.18 -9.72 5.04
C LYS A 140 -10.11 -10.63 4.41
N ALA A 141 -9.51 -10.21 3.29
CA ALA A 141 -8.44 -10.96 2.64
C ALA A 141 -7.17 -11.05 3.52
N PHE A 142 -6.86 -10.00 4.27
CA PHE A 142 -5.74 -9.98 5.21
C PHE A 142 -5.95 -10.97 6.38
N LEU A 143 -7.17 -11.10 6.89
CA LEU A 143 -7.48 -12.04 7.97
C LEU A 143 -7.38 -13.51 7.55
N LYS A 144 -7.61 -13.83 6.27
CA LYS A 144 -7.58 -15.21 5.76
C LYS A 144 -6.18 -15.78 5.55
N LYS A 145 -5.16 -14.94 5.55
CA LYS A 145 -3.74 -15.33 5.41
C LYS A 145 -3.09 -15.51 6.77
#